data_9007e34d08ba1e477f37f215e522b5bc
#
_entry.id   9007e34d08ba1e477f37f215e522b5bc
#
_cell.length_a   1.000
_cell.length_b   1.000
_cell.length_c   1.000
_cell.angle_alpha   90.00
_cell.angle_beta   90.00
_cell.angle_gamma   90.00
#
_symmetry.space_group_name_H-M   'P 1'
#
loop_
_entity.id
_entity.type
_entity.pdbx_description
1 polymer ?
#
loop_
_entity_poly.entity_id
_entity_poly.type
_entity_poly.pdbx_seq_one_letter_code
_entity_poly.pdbx_strand_id
1 'polypeptide(L)'
;MGHGDSGGPAGLAREPGAYSQYFLRRSGVSIPFQSFYSATKAAVESLTCALRSELAPFGITVGALRLGDVKTGFTAARQKSGSGDDLYAGRIARSVAVMERDEQNGMPPAAIATAVVRAAHKKRLPPVTTVGIKYKLLCGLNKLLPLSAVTALVAKIYIPEK
;
A
#
# COMPACT_ATOMS: atom_id res chain seq x y z
N MET A 1 19.38 -21.23 47.09
CA MET A 1 18.34 -21.34 46.06
C MET A 1 18.37 -20.05 45.27
N GLY A 2 19.04 -20.10 44.10
CA GLY A 2 19.23 -18.94 43.25
C GLY A 2 17.98 -18.72 42.40
N HIS A 3 17.40 -17.53 42.45
CA HIS A 3 16.43 -17.05 41.47
C HIS A 3 17.21 -16.70 40.20
N GLY A 4 17.02 -17.46 39.16
CA GLY A 4 17.52 -17.14 37.84
C GLY A 4 16.79 -15.91 37.30
N ASP A 5 17.53 -14.85 37.15
CA ASP A 5 17.13 -13.64 36.43
C ASP A 5 17.04 -13.99 34.95
N SER A 6 15.81 -14.19 34.46
CA SER A 6 15.52 -14.39 33.05
C SER A 6 15.66 -13.04 32.35
N GLY A 7 16.90 -12.71 31.93
CA GLY A 7 17.19 -11.55 31.11
C GLY A 7 16.43 -11.59 29.80
N GLY A 8 15.27 -10.96 29.75
CA GLY A 8 14.62 -10.57 28.52
C GLY A 8 15.50 -9.58 27.75
N PRO A 9 15.32 -9.37 26.45
CA PRO A 9 16.20 -8.55 25.61
C PRO A 9 16.17 -7.09 26.08
N ALA A 10 17.04 -6.76 27.00
CA ALA A 10 17.11 -5.45 27.69
C ALA A 10 17.67 -4.32 26.81
N GLY A 11 17.88 -4.55 25.50
CA GLY A 11 18.55 -3.60 24.61
C GLY A 11 17.67 -2.77 23.69
N LEU A 12 16.39 -3.15 23.48
CA LEU A 12 15.53 -2.49 22.48
C LEU A 12 14.44 -1.57 23.07
N ALA A 13 14.38 -1.42 24.39
CA ALA A 13 13.19 -0.92 25.07
C ALA A 13 13.21 0.58 25.45
N ARG A 14 14.14 1.42 25.00
CA ARG A 14 14.25 2.77 25.60
C ARG A 14 14.36 3.97 24.67
N GLU A 15 14.17 3.82 23.37
CA GLU A 15 13.95 4.97 22.50
C GLU A 15 12.45 5.10 22.22
N PRO A 16 11.73 6.07 22.81
CA PRO A 16 10.34 6.32 22.46
C PRO A 16 10.32 6.86 21.02
N GLY A 17 10.00 6.02 20.06
CA GLY A 17 9.81 6.48 18.69
C GLY A 17 10.37 5.63 17.57
N ALA A 18 10.66 4.34 17.76
CA ALA A 18 10.93 3.48 16.63
C ALA A 18 9.67 3.34 15.77
N TYR A 19 9.63 4.02 14.62
CA TYR A 19 8.54 3.95 13.66
C TYR A 19 9.01 3.10 12.48
N SER A 20 8.29 2.03 12.19
CA SER A 20 8.43 1.29 10.94
C SER A 20 7.32 1.71 9.99
N GLN A 21 7.67 2.23 8.83
CA GLN A 21 6.71 2.68 7.82
C GLN A 21 6.89 1.87 6.55
N TYR A 22 5.80 1.28 6.08
CA TYR A 22 5.76 0.56 4.82
C TYR A 22 4.88 1.32 3.82
N PHE A 23 5.39 1.51 2.61
CA PHE A 23 4.65 2.17 1.54
C PHE A 23 3.82 1.14 0.79
N LEU A 24 2.51 1.33 0.81
CA LEU A 24 1.54 0.48 0.14
C LEU A 24 0.86 1.25 -0.98
N ARG A 25 1.06 0.81 -2.20
CA ARG A 25 0.23 1.25 -3.31
C ARG A 25 -1.03 0.40 -3.33
N ARG A 26 -2.23 1.01 -3.12
CA ARG A 26 -3.56 0.38 -3.23
C ARG A 26 -3.67 -1.05 -2.68
N SER A 27 -3.60 -1.27 -1.39
CA SER A 27 -4.11 -2.49 -0.79
C SER A 27 -5.64 -2.41 -0.68
N GLY A 28 -6.32 -3.49 -0.98
CA GLY A 28 -7.78 -3.61 -0.96
C GLY A 28 -8.47 -3.52 -2.33
N VAL A 29 -7.74 -3.23 -3.41
CA VAL A 29 -8.24 -3.31 -4.79
C VAL A 29 -7.22 -4.06 -5.63
N SER A 30 -7.60 -5.23 -6.14
CA SER A 30 -6.77 -6.01 -7.05
C SER A 30 -6.89 -5.45 -8.47
N ILE A 31 -5.76 -5.02 -9.04
CA ILE A 31 -5.71 -4.48 -10.39
C ILE A 31 -5.45 -5.63 -11.36
N PRO A 32 -6.22 -5.75 -12.45
CA PRO A 32 -5.98 -6.74 -13.49
C PRO A 32 -4.55 -6.64 -14.03
N PHE A 33 -3.95 -7.79 -14.35
CA PHE A 33 -2.58 -7.94 -14.82
C PHE A 33 -1.48 -7.47 -13.85
N GLN A 34 -1.87 -7.20 -12.58
CA GLN A 34 -0.97 -6.91 -11.47
C GLN A 34 -1.29 -7.76 -10.22
N SER A 35 -1.72 -9.00 -10.39
CA SER A 35 -2.15 -9.87 -9.30
C SER A 35 -1.07 -10.10 -8.26
N PHE A 36 0.15 -10.44 -8.68
CA PHE A 36 1.28 -10.64 -7.75
C PHE A 36 1.66 -9.35 -7.01
N TYR A 37 1.66 -8.22 -7.71
CA TYR A 37 1.91 -6.93 -7.07
C TYR A 37 0.83 -6.61 -6.02
N SER A 38 -0.43 -6.81 -6.34
CA SER A 38 -1.55 -6.61 -5.42
C SER A 38 -1.44 -7.55 -4.21
N ALA A 39 -1.10 -8.81 -4.42
CA ALA A 39 -0.90 -9.81 -3.37
C ALA A 39 0.25 -9.42 -2.41
N THR A 40 1.41 -8.98 -2.95
CA THR A 40 2.54 -8.54 -2.11
C THR A 40 2.17 -7.33 -1.27
N LYS A 41 1.39 -6.39 -1.79
CA LYS A 41 0.95 -5.22 -1.03
C LYS A 41 -0.08 -5.57 0.06
N ALA A 42 -0.97 -6.52 -0.21
CA ALA A 42 -1.88 -7.04 0.81
C ALA A 42 -1.12 -7.77 1.93
N ALA A 43 -0.10 -8.56 1.58
CA ALA A 43 0.76 -9.23 2.55
C ALA A 43 1.49 -8.24 3.48
N VAL A 44 2.04 -7.15 2.93
CA VAL A 44 2.68 -6.09 3.74
C VAL A 44 1.68 -5.42 4.68
N GLU A 45 0.42 -5.22 4.27
CA GLU A 45 -0.61 -4.65 5.16
C GLU A 45 -0.94 -5.61 6.31
N SER A 46 -1.11 -6.90 6.02
CA SER A 46 -1.33 -7.93 7.02
C SER A 46 -0.16 -8.02 8.01
N LEU A 47 1.07 -8.05 7.50
CA LEU A 47 2.28 -8.04 8.31
C LEU A 47 2.36 -6.80 9.22
N THR A 48 2.02 -5.62 8.69
CA THR A 48 1.98 -4.37 9.46
C THR A 48 1.03 -4.49 10.66
N CYS A 49 -0.15 -5.07 10.46
CA CYS A 49 -1.13 -5.26 11.53
C CYS A 49 -0.64 -6.24 12.59
N ALA A 50 0.01 -7.34 12.19
CA ALA A 50 0.59 -8.32 13.10
C ALA A 50 1.73 -7.71 13.93
N LEU A 51 2.73 -7.12 13.27
CA LEU A 51 3.87 -6.47 13.93
C LEU A 51 3.44 -5.35 14.87
N ARG A 52 2.38 -4.62 14.53
CA ARG A 52 1.83 -3.60 15.42
C ARG A 52 1.42 -4.16 16.78
N SER A 53 0.80 -5.32 16.80
CA SER A 53 0.36 -5.99 18.02
C SER A 53 1.53 -6.62 18.76
N GLU A 54 2.44 -7.26 18.03
CA GLU A 54 3.62 -7.93 18.59
C GLU A 54 4.60 -6.96 19.26
N LEU A 55 4.75 -5.77 18.67
CA LEU A 55 5.72 -4.76 19.13
C LEU A 55 5.14 -3.72 20.11
N ALA A 56 3.81 -3.73 20.31
CA ALA A 56 3.15 -2.82 21.25
C ALA A 56 3.70 -2.91 22.69
N PRO A 57 3.99 -4.10 23.26
CA PRO A 57 4.55 -4.21 24.61
C PRO A 57 5.92 -3.53 24.76
N PHE A 58 6.64 -3.34 23.65
CA PHE A 58 7.96 -2.67 23.62
C PHE A 58 7.86 -1.16 23.38
N GLY A 59 6.65 -0.59 23.33
CA GLY A 59 6.43 0.81 23.04
C GLY A 59 6.66 1.20 21.58
N ILE A 60 6.82 0.22 20.66
CA ILE A 60 7.06 0.44 19.24
C ILE A 60 5.73 0.54 18.52
N THR A 61 5.54 1.64 17.77
CA THR A 61 4.37 1.84 16.94
C THR A 61 4.69 1.50 15.48
N VAL A 62 3.96 0.55 14.91
CA VAL A 62 4.06 0.17 13.49
C VAL A 62 2.84 0.65 12.73
N GLY A 63 3.06 1.17 11.53
CA GLY A 63 1.97 1.61 10.64
C GLY A 63 2.39 1.67 9.19
N ALA A 64 1.43 1.58 8.28
CA ALA A 64 1.62 1.65 6.85
C ALA A 64 0.99 2.91 6.25
N LEU A 65 1.62 3.48 5.24
CA LEU A 65 1.05 4.51 4.41
C LEU A 65 0.55 3.90 3.11
N ARG A 66 -0.75 3.97 2.88
CA ARG A 66 -1.37 3.58 1.62
C ARG A 66 -1.36 4.78 0.69
N LEU A 67 -0.49 4.72 -0.30
CA LEU A 67 -0.36 5.76 -1.31
C LEU A 67 -1.29 5.48 -2.48
N GLY A 68 -1.80 6.54 -3.09
CA GLY A 68 -2.36 6.46 -4.43
C GLY A 68 -1.27 6.49 -5.49
N ASP A 69 -1.64 6.89 -6.70
CA ASP A 69 -0.68 7.07 -7.77
C ASP A 69 0.25 8.25 -7.47
N VAL A 70 1.53 8.07 -7.76
CA VAL A 70 2.58 9.05 -7.51
C VAL A 70 3.35 9.29 -8.80
N LYS A 71 3.48 10.54 -9.19
CA LYS A 71 4.24 10.93 -10.38
C LYS A 71 5.73 10.82 -10.10
N THR A 72 6.33 9.73 -10.58
CA THR A 72 7.77 9.46 -10.43
C THR A 72 8.35 8.95 -11.75
N GLY A 73 9.66 8.77 -11.83
CA GLY A 73 10.33 8.11 -12.94
C GLY A 73 10.03 6.61 -13.08
N PHE A 74 9.26 6.02 -12.16
CA PHE A 74 8.92 4.60 -12.18
C PHE A 74 8.16 4.19 -13.45
N THR A 75 7.25 5.03 -13.92
CA THR A 75 6.49 4.76 -15.16
C THR A 75 7.41 4.65 -16.38
N ALA A 76 8.41 5.53 -16.49
CA ALA A 76 9.38 5.51 -17.58
C ALA A 76 10.35 4.31 -17.49
N ALA A 77 10.63 3.84 -16.26
CA ALA A 77 11.51 2.71 -16.01
C ALA A 77 10.79 1.34 -16.10
N ARG A 78 9.47 1.33 -16.32
CA ARG A 78 8.70 0.07 -16.40
C ARG A 78 9.12 -0.75 -17.60
N GLN A 79 9.56 -1.97 -17.34
CA GLN A 79 9.75 -2.97 -18.38
C GLN A 79 8.39 -3.55 -18.78
N LYS A 80 8.03 -3.41 -20.05
CA LYS A 80 6.77 -3.92 -20.60
C LYS A 80 7.07 -5.23 -21.34
N SER A 81 6.42 -6.30 -20.92
CA SER A 81 6.36 -7.51 -21.71
C SER A 81 5.13 -7.47 -22.58
N GLY A 82 5.30 -7.55 -23.91
CA GLY A 82 4.19 -7.72 -24.85
C GLY A 82 3.77 -9.18 -25.02
N SER A 83 4.43 -10.09 -24.32
CA SER A 83 4.17 -11.53 -24.44
C SER A 83 2.76 -11.86 -23.94
N GLY A 84 1.97 -12.51 -24.80
CA GLY A 84 0.63 -12.98 -24.47
C GLY A 84 -0.49 -11.94 -24.62
N ASP A 85 -0.21 -10.70 -25.03
CA ASP A 85 -1.26 -9.68 -25.17
C ASP A 85 -2.22 -9.98 -26.33
N ASP A 86 -1.77 -10.70 -27.34
CA ASP A 86 -2.58 -11.28 -28.42
C ASP A 86 -3.65 -12.25 -27.89
N LEU A 87 -3.30 -13.12 -26.94
CA LEU A 87 -4.23 -14.04 -26.28
C LEU A 87 -5.32 -13.30 -25.48
N TYR A 88 -5.00 -12.12 -24.99
CA TYR A 88 -5.92 -11.26 -24.24
C TYR A 88 -6.55 -10.16 -25.10
N ALA A 89 -6.46 -10.22 -26.43
CA ALA A 89 -7.01 -9.24 -27.36
C ALA A 89 -6.62 -7.79 -27.02
N GLY A 90 -5.35 -7.57 -26.66
CA GLY A 90 -4.80 -6.25 -26.32
C GLY A 90 -5.24 -5.70 -24.96
N ARG A 91 -5.84 -6.51 -24.09
CA ARG A 91 -6.32 -6.08 -22.76
C ARG A 91 -5.17 -5.71 -21.83
N ILE A 92 -4.02 -6.40 -21.94
CA ILE A 92 -2.83 -6.11 -21.12
C ILE A 92 -2.32 -4.72 -21.46
N ALA A 93 -2.10 -4.42 -22.73
CA ALA A 93 -1.62 -3.11 -23.16
C ALA A 93 -2.58 -1.97 -22.74
N ARG A 94 -3.91 -2.18 -22.90
CA ARG A 94 -4.89 -1.19 -22.45
C ARG A 94 -4.85 -0.96 -20.93
N SER A 95 -4.75 -2.02 -20.14
CA SER A 95 -4.64 -1.92 -18.68
C SER A 95 -3.38 -1.18 -18.26
N VAL A 96 -2.24 -1.49 -18.87
CA VAL A 96 -0.97 -0.80 -18.61
C VAL A 96 -1.06 0.69 -18.97
N ALA A 97 -1.67 1.04 -20.10
CA ALA A 97 -1.87 2.44 -20.50
C ALA A 97 -2.72 3.24 -19.50
N VAL A 98 -3.77 2.62 -18.93
CA VAL A 98 -4.57 3.26 -17.85
C VAL A 98 -3.72 3.50 -16.62
N MET A 99 -2.93 2.51 -16.20
CA MET A 99 -2.04 2.65 -15.05
C MET A 99 -1.00 3.75 -15.23
N GLU A 100 -0.37 3.82 -16.41
CA GLU A 100 0.62 4.84 -16.74
C GLU A 100 0.03 6.25 -16.73
N ARG A 101 -1.17 6.41 -17.29
CA ARG A 101 -1.89 7.68 -17.25
C ARG A 101 -2.20 8.10 -15.82
N ASP A 102 -2.67 7.17 -14.98
CA ASP A 102 -2.99 7.46 -13.58
C ASP A 102 -1.72 7.83 -12.79
N GLU A 103 -0.59 7.17 -13.04
CA GLU A 103 0.71 7.48 -12.44
C GLU A 103 1.24 8.85 -12.86
N GLN A 104 1.14 9.20 -14.15
CA GLN A 104 1.56 10.50 -14.66
C GLN A 104 0.73 11.65 -14.08
N ASN A 105 -0.54 11.40 -13.77
CA ASN A 105 -1.45 12.33 -13.10
C ASN A 105 -1.49 12.15 -11.56
N GLY A 106 -0.57 11.36 -11.02
CA GLY A 106 -0.48 11.07 -9.61
C GLY A 106 0.01 12.24 -8.76
N MET A 107 0.04 12.03 -7.45
CA MET A 107 0.53 13.02 -6.50
C MET A 107 2.02 13.29 -6.69
N PRO A 108 2.51 14.53 -6.47
CA PRO A 108 3.93 14.81 -6.51
C PRO A 108 4.66 14.11 -5.34
N PRO A 109 5.92 13.67 -5.52
CA PRO A 109 6.70 13.03 -4.46
C PRO A 109 6.81 13.84 -3.17
N ALA A 110 6.87 15.18 -3.28
CA ALA A 110 6.90 16.08 -2.13
C ALA A 110 5.67 15.93 -1.21
N ALA A 111 4.48 15.69 -1.78
CA ALA A 111 3.27 15.45 -0.99
C ALA A 111 3.37 14.14 -0.19
N ILE A 112 4.03 13.13 -0.75
CA ILE A 112 4.28 11.86 -0.07
C ILE A 112 5.29 12.06 1.06
N ALA A 113 6.41 12.75 0.80
CA ALA A 113 7.40 13.08 1.82
C ALA A 113 6.77 13.81 3.00
N THR A 114 5.92 14.81 2.73
CA THR A 114 5.16 15.52 3.77
C THR A 114 4.25 14.57 4.56
N ALA A 115 3.58 13.62 3.90
CA ALA A 115 2.72 12.66 4.58
C ALA A 115 3.52 11.71 5.48
N VAL A 116 4.71 11.28 5.05
CA VAL A 116 5.64 10.47 5.83
C VAL A 116 6.06 11.20 7.11
N VAL A 117 6.56 12.43 6.97
CA VAL A 117 6.99 13.25 8.11
C VAL A 117 5.84 13.47 9.09
N ARG A 118 4.64 13.82 8.58
CA ARG A 118 3.44 13.96 9.45
C ARG A 118 3.07 12.67 10.16
N ALA A 119 3.20 11.53 9.51
CA ALA A 119 2.91 10.23 10.12
C ALA A 119 3.93 9.91 11.22
N ALA A 120 5.21 10.16 10.97
CA ALA A 120 6.30 9.94 11.93
C ALA A 120 6.14 10.75 13.23
N HIS A 121 5.58 11.96 13.15
CA HIS A 121 5.34 12.82 14.32
C HIS A 121 4.01 12.56 15.03
N LYS A 122 3.19 11.60 14.57
CA LYS A 122 1.92 11.30 15.23
C LYS A 122 2.13 10.49 16.52
N LYS A 123 1.63 11.00 17.65
CA LYS A 123 1.57 10.24 18.91
C LYS A 123 0.76 8.93 18.79
N ARG A 124 -0.26 8.92 17.93
CA ARG A 124 -1.10 7.75 17.65
C ARG A 124 -1.20 7.58 16.14
N LEU A 125 -0.39 6.70 15.59
CA LEU A 125 -0.44 6.36 14.18
C LEU A 125 -1.48 5.24 13.95
N PRO A 126 -2.47 5.41 13.07
CA PRO A 126 -3.36 4.31 12.67
C PRO A 126 -2.57 3.17 12.00
N PRO A 127 -3.05 1.91 12.05
CA PRO A 127 -2.39 0.79 11.39
C PRO A 127 -2.12 1.07 9.90
N VAL A 128 -3.11 1.65 9.23
CA VAL A 128 -2.98 2.07 7.82
C VAL A 128 -3.50 3.49 7.67
N THR A 129 -2.70 4.36 7.07
CA THR A 129 -3.07 5.75 6.76
C THR A 129 -3.09 5.95 5.25
N THR A 130 -4.26 6.22 4.68
CA THR A 130 -4.38 6.53 3.25
C THR A 130 -4.01 7.98 2.98
N VAL A 131 -3.14 8.22 2.01
CA VAL A 131 -2.69 9.55 1.58
C VAL A 131 -3.49 10.00 0.36
N GLY A 132 -3.94 11.26 0.37
CA GLY A 132 -4.75 11.87 -0.69
C GLY A 132 -6.26 11.68 -0.49
N ILE A 133 -7.02 12.77 -0.70
CA ILE A 133 -8.48 12.79 -0.47
C ILE A 133 -9.20 11.84 -1.43
N LYS A 134 -8.87 11.87 -2.72
CA LYS A 134 -9.41 10.96 -3.74
C LYS A 134 -9.30 9.49 -3.30
N TYR A 135 -8.14 9.09 -2.79
CA TYR A 135 -7.89 7.71 -2.38
C TYR A 135 -8.56 7.33 -1.08
N LYS A 136 -8.73 8.29 -0.15
CA LYS A 136 -9.53 8.08 1.07
C LYS A 136 -10.98 7.79 0.74
N LEU A 137 -11.58 8.56 -0.18
CA LEU A 137 -12.95 8.35 -0.65
C LEU A 137 -13.10 6.99 -1.34
N LEU A 138 -12.18 6.64 -2.24
CA LEU A 138 -12.17 5.33 -2.91
C LEU A 138 -12.05 4.17 -1.92
N CYS A 139 -11.17 4.28 -0.93
CA CYS A 139 -11.03 3.26 0.12
C CYS A 139 -12.28 3.18 1.01
N GLY A 140 -12.94 4.30 1.28
CA GLY A 140 -14.20 4.34 2.00
C GLY A 140 -15.32 3.64 1.21
N LEU A 141 -15.46 3.97 -0.06
CA LEU A 141 -16.43 3.35 -0.96
C LEU A 141 -16.20 1.84 -1.10
N ASN A 142 -14.94 1.42 -1.23
CA ASN A 142 -14.58 0.00 -1.31
C ASN A 142 -15.01 -0.81 -0.07
N LYS A 143 -15.09 -0.17 1.10
CA LYS A 143 -15.59 -0.83 2.33
C LYS A 143 -17.10 -1.02 2.36
N LEU A 144 -17.83 -0.20 1.62
CA LEU A 144 -19.30 -0.20 1.57
C LEU A 144 -19.85 -1.10 0.46
N LEU A 145 -19.09 -1.29 -0.61
CA LEU A 145 -19.51 -2.08 -1.75
C LEU A 145 -19.19 -3.58 -1.57
N PRO A 146 -20.05 -4.47 -2.02
CA PRO A 146 -19.73 -5.89 -2.09
C PRO A 146 -18.55 -6.14 -3.04
N LEU A 147 -17.74 -7.15 -2.76
CA LEU A 147 -16.53 -7.46 -3.51
C LEU A 147 -16.80 -7.63 -5.03
N SER A 148 -17.92 -8.23 -5.39
CA SER A 148 -18.34 -8.38 -6.79
C SER A 148 -18.52 -7.04 -7.51
N ALA A 149 -19.14 -6.06 -6.87
CA ALA A 149 -19.30 -4.72 -7.44
C ALA A 149 -17.96 -3.99 -7.57
N VAL A 150 -17.08 -4.12 -6.58
CA VAL A 150 -15.72 -3.56 -6.64
C VAL A 150 -14.93 -4.17 -7.79
N THR A 151 -14.96 -5.50 -7.93
CA THR A 151 -14.23 -6.21 -8.98
C THR A 151 -14.74 -5.81 -10.37
N ALA A 152 -16.07 -5.72 -10.54
CA ALA A 152 -16.67 -5.27 -11.80
C ALA A 152 -16.28 -3.82 -12.14
N LEU A 153 -16.30 -2.92 -11.16
CA LEU A 153 -15.90 -1.53 -11.34
C LEU A 153 -14.41 -1.41 -11.72
N VAL A 154 -13.55 -2.16 -11.05
CA VAL A 154 -12.11 -2.19 -11.35
C VAL A 154 -11.85 -2.74 -12.75
N ALA A 155 -12.54 -3.81 -13.14
CA ALA A 155 -12.45 -4.36 -14.49
C ALA A 155 -12.84 -3.31 -15.53
N LYS A 156 -13.95 -2.59 -15.33
CA LYS A 156 -14.41 -1.54 -16.25
C LYS A 156 -13.42 -0.37 -16.37
N ILE A 157 -12.73 -0.03 -15.30
CA ILE A 157 -11.72 1.07 -15.30
C ILE A 157 -10.44 0.63 -16.00
N TYR A 158 -9.92 -0.58 -15.69
CA TYR A 158 -8.60 -1.03 -16.16
C TYR A 158 -8.63 -1.89 -17.40
N ILE A 159 -9.80 -2.39 -17.80
CA ILE A 159 -10.00 -3.15 -19.04
C ILE A 159 -11.18 -2.50 -19.78
N PRO A 160 -11.05 -1.24 -20.23
CA PRO A 160 -12.14 -0.60 -20.97
C PRO A 160 -12.40 -1.40 -22.26
N GLU A 161 -13.67 -1.67 -22.51
CA GLU A 161 -14.14 -2.19 -23.81
C GLU A 161 -13.88 -1.11 -24.88
N LYS A 162 -13.66 -1.54 -26.11
CA LYS A 162 -13.41 -0.63 -27.23
C LYS A 162 -14.66 0.19 -27.55
#